data_cb841896d33012c5b5508ca950594838
#
_entry.id   cb841896d33012c5b5508ca950594838
#
_cell.length_a   1.000
_cell.length_b   1.000
_cell.length_c   1.000
_cell.angle_alpha   90.00
_cell.angle_beta   90.00
_cell.angle_gamma   90.00
#
_symmetry.space_group_name_H-M   'P 1'
#
loop_
_entity.id
_entity.type
_entity.pdbx_description
1 polymer ?
#
loop_
_entity_poly.entity_id
_entity_poly.type
_entity_poly.pdbx_seq_one_letter_code
_entity_poly.pdbx_strand_id
1 'polypeptide(L)'
;MMAENAYIKLVPSSVKKSITLDELKEYFRYYKEITSKTGKQVNWEYGETAFPYEMKETSEGSGQWFYLSSIDPGLYYAIILGVGQEAIDAEDGTTILQPYIQVTLPEGATAGDKGKANEFCKFLAKKLQAELHLFNGRIMYYNPRK
;
A
#
# COMPACT_ATOMS: atom_id res chain seq x y z
N MET A 1 4.53 21.68 -2.22
CA MET A 1 3.37 20.82 -1.92
C MET A 1 3.73 19.84 -0.80
N MET A 2 2.80 19.55 0.04
CA MET A 2 3.03 18.60 1.13
C MET A 2 2.78 17.18 0.64
N ALA A 3 3.49 16.20 1.23
CA ALA A 3 3.24 14.80 0.96
C ALA A 3 1.83 14.41 1.41
N GLU A 4 1.22 13.46 0.70
CA GLU A 4 -0.11 12.94 1.02
C GLU A 4 0.02 11.50 1.52
N ASN A 5 -0.78 11.12 2.50
CA ASN A 5 -0.73 9.81 3.12
C ASN A 5 -2.08 9.11 3.08
N ALA A 6 -2.03 7.81 2.88
CA ALA A 6 -3.17 6.91 3.07
C ALA A 6 -2.74 5.81 4.03
N TYR A 7 -3.70 5.19 4.70
CA TYR A 7 -3.43 4.18 5.71
C TYR A 7 -4.32 2.97 5.51
N ILE A 8 -3.74 1.79 5.62
CA ILE A 8 -4.45 0.52 5.62
C ILE A 8 -4.31 -0.03 7.04
N LYS A 9 -5.39 0.04 7.82
CA LYS A 9 -5.36 -0.30 9.24
C LYS A 9 -5.86 -1.73 9.45
N LEU A 10 -5.04 -2.54 10.12
CA LEU A 10 -5.40 -3.91 10.46
C LEU A 10 -6.28 -3.87 11.71
N VAL A 11 -7.53 -4.26 11.54
CA VAL A 11 -8.51 -4.30 12.62
C VAL A 11 -8.69 -5.73 13.11
N PRO A 12 -9.36 -5.96 14.26
CA PRO A 12 -9.47 -7.32 14.80
C PRO A 12 -10.05 -8.36 13.85
N SER A 13 -10.90 -7.96 12.91
CA SER A 13 -11.49 -8.87 11.92
C SER A 13 -10.65 -9.03 10.65
N SER A 14 -9.50 -8.34 10.56
CA SER A 14 -8.60 -8.47 9.41
C SER A 14 -7.98 -9.87 9.36
N VAL A 15 -7.56 -10.27 8.15
CA VAL A 15 -6.94 -11.59 7.92
C VAL A 15 -5.66 -11.76 8.75
N LYS A 16 -4.87 -10.68 8.88
CA LYS A 16 -3.64 -10.68 9.66
C LYS A 16 -3.78 -9.74 10.84
N LYS A 17 -3.16 -10.11 11.96
CA LYS A 17 -3.12 -9.28 13.17
C LYS A 17 -1.92 -8.35 13.21
N SER A 18 -0.95 -8.57 12.34
CA SER A 18 0.23 -7.72 12.17
C SER A 18 0.76 -7.92 10.76
N ILE A 19 1.63 -7.03 10.33
CA ILE A 19 2.28 -7.15 9.02
C ILE A 19 3.71 -6.66 9.13
N THR A 20 4.62 -7.39 8.50
CA THR A 20 6.02 -7.00 8.38
C THR A 20 6.27 -6.36 7.03
N LEU A 21 7.38 -5.65 6.92
CA LEU A 21 7.77 -5.04 5.66
C LEU A 21 8.00 -6.10 4.57
N ASP A 22 8.59 -7.24 4.95
CA ASP A 22 8.82 -8.35 4.01
C ASP A 22 7.50 -8.93 3.50
N GLU A 23 6.51 -9.08 4.37
CA GLU A 23 5.18 -9.53 3.96
C GLU A 23 4.53 -8.53 3.00
N LEU A 24 4.70 -7.24 3.27
CA LEU A 24 4.18 -6.19 2.39
C LEU A 24 4.81 -6.27 1.00
N LYS A 25 6.12 -6.48 0.93
CA LYS A 25 6.82 -6.65 -0.34
C LYS A 25 6.30 -7.87 -1.09
N GLU A 26 5.99 -8.97 -0.40
CA GLU A 26 5.45 -10.16 -1.03
C GLU A 26 4.09 -9.90 -1.70
N TYR A 27 3.24 -9.07 -1.09
CA TYR A 27 1.98 -8.68 -1.73
C TYR A 27 2.21 -7.93 -3.04
N PHE A 28 3.24 -7.08 -3.12
CA PHE A 28 3.59 -6.37 -4.35
C PHE A 28 4.20 -7.30 -5.38
N ARG A 29 5.00 -8.28 -4.98
CA ARG A 29 5.51 -9.29 -5.90
C ARG A 29 4.37 -10.10 -6.49
N TYR A 30 3.39 -10.47 -5.67
CA TYR A 30 2.19 -11.17 -6.12
C TYR A 30 1.40 -10.30 -7.10
N TYR A 31 1.19 -9.04 -6.79
CA TYR A 31 0.50 -8.10 -7.68
C TYR A 31 1.20 -8.03 -9.05
N LYS A 32 2.50 -7.89 -9.03
CA LYS A 32 3.31 -7.84 -10.25
C LYS A 32 3.17 -9.12 -11.04
N GLU A 33 3.18 -10.27 -10.37
CA GLU A 33 3.06 -11.58 -11.02
C GLU A 33 1.70 -11.73 -11.72
N ILE A 34 0.60 -11.44 -11.03
CA ILE A 34 -0.73 -11.62 -11.61
C ILE A 34 -0.99 -10.64 -12.77
N THR A 35 -0.50 -9.42 -12.68
CA THR A 35 -0.65 -8.45 -13.75
C THR A 35 0.23 -8.79 -14.95
N SER A 36 1.40 -9.35 -14.71
CA SER A 36 2.29 -9.81 -15.78
C SER A 36 1.68 -11.00 -16.55
N LYS A 37 1.04 -11.93 -15.85
CA LYS A 37 0.34 -13.06 -16.48
C LYS A 37 -0.80 -12.57 -17.36
N THR A 38 -1.59 -11.65 -16.85
CA THR A 38 -2.67 -11.02 -17.62
C THR A 38 -2.11 -10.31 -18.86
N GLY A 39 -1.00 -9.59 -18.70
CA GLY A 39 -0.34 -8.91 -19.80
C GLY A 39 0.11 -9.84 -20.91
N LYS A 40 0.64 -11.02 -20.57
CA LYS A 40 1.05 -12.03 -21.54
C LYS A 40 -0.12 -12.58 -22.36
N GLN A 41 -1.30 -12.64 -21.75
CA GLN A 41 -2.50 -13.16 -22.41
C GLN A 41 -3.17 -12.13 -23.31
N VAL A 42 -3.12 -10.85 -22.92
CA VAL A 42 -3.85 -9.77 -23.59
C VAL A 42 -2.89 -8.93 -24.43
N ASN A 43 -1.84 -8.41 -23.79
CA ASN A 43 -0.85 -7.53 -24.40
C ASN A 43 0.37 -7.51 -23.47
N TRP A 44 1.52 -7.90 -23.99
CA TRP A 44 2.72 -8.03 -23.17
C TRP A 44 3.14 -6.72 -22.46
N GLU A 45 2.75 -5.57 -23.00
CA GLU A 45 3.01 -4.27 -22.37
C GLU A 45 2.12 -3.98 -21.16
N TYR A 46 1.03 -4.71 -21.01
CA TYR A 46 0.08 -4.52 -19.92
C TYR A 46 0.73 -4.68 -18.55
N GLY A 47 1.60 -5.68 -18.40
CA GLY A 47 2.27 -5.92 -17.12
C GLY A 47 3.11 -4.74 -16.65
N GLU A 48 3.84 -4.11 -17.54
CA GLU A 48 4.64 -2.92 -17.23
C GLU A 48 3.75 -1.72 -16.91
N THR A 49 2.65 -1.56 -17.63
CA THR A 49 1.69 -0.49 -17.39
C THR A 49 0.99 -0.66 -16.04
N ALA A 50 0.68 -1.89 -15.66
CA ALA A 50 -0.02 -2.18 -14.40
C ALA A 50 0.90 -1.95 -13.19
N PHE A 51 2.20 -2.23 -13.32
CA PHE A 51 3.15 -2.02 -12.22
C PHE A 51 4.43 -1.37 -12.78
N PRO A 52 4.37 -0.04 -13.01
CA PRO A 52 5.50 0.69 -13.62
C PRO A 52 6.55 1.11 -12.60
N TYR A 53 6.86 0.25 -11.64
CA TYR A 53 7.77 0.57 -10.54
C TYR A 53 8.73 -0.57 -10.25
N GLU A 54 9.83 -0.22 -9.60
CA GLU A 54 10.77 -1.15 -8.98
C GLU A 54 10.77 -0.91 -7.48
N MET A 55 10.80 -1.98 -6.68
CA MET A 55 10.92 -1.88 -5.23
C MET A 55 12.36 -1.58 -4.86
N LYS A 56 12.58 -0.52 -4.09
CA LYS A 56 13.91 -0.11 -3.65
C LYS A 56 13.92 0.20 -2.17
N GLU A 57 15.04 -0.09 -1.52
CA GLU A 57 15.25 0.20 -0.11
C GLU A 57 16.39 1.17 0.06
N THR A 58 16.34 1.95 1.15
CA THR A 58 17.43 2.83 1.54
C THR A 58 17.84 2.48 2.96
N SER A 59 19.08 2.85 3.32
CA SER A 59 19.55 2.66 4.70
C SER A 59 18.72 3.45 5.70
N GLU A 60 18.14 4.57 5.27
CA GLU A 60 17.26 5.38 6.10
C GLU A 60 15.97 4.67 6.47
N GLY A 61 15.46 3.81 5.57
CA GLY A 61 14.25 3.05 5.80
C GLY A 61 14.41 1.92 6.81
N SER A 62 15.59 1.31 6.89
CA SER A 62 16.01 0.31 7.89
C SER A 62 14.93 -0.68 8.32
N GLY A 63 14.24 -1.31 7.35
CA GLY A 63 13.21 -2.30 7.64
C GLY A 63 11.87 -1.72 8.05
N GLN A 64 11.70 -0.40 8.04
CA GLN A 64 10.44 0.26 8.37
C GLN A 64 9.68 0.75 7.15
N TRP A 65 10.40 1.10 6.07
CA TRP A 65 9.76 1.53 4.83
C TRP A 65 10.65 1.24 3.63
N PHE A 66 10.02 1.16 2.47
CA PHE A 66 10.71 1.09 1.19
C PHE A 66 9.94 1.95 0.20
N TYR A 67 10.47 2.13 -1.01
CA TYR A 67 9.76 2.92 -2.01
C TYR A 67 9.69 2.20 -3.34
N LEU A 68 8.68 2.56 -4.10
CA LEU A 68 8.49 2.13 -5.48
C LEU A 68 9.02 3.25 -6.36
N SER A 69 10.06 2.95 -7.13
CA SER A 69 10.69 3.91 -8.03
C SER A 69 10.20 3.69 -9.44
N SER A 70 9.81 4.76 -10.12
CA SER A 70 9.28 4.68 -11.48
C SER A 70 10.29 4.11 -12.46
N ILE A 71 9.80 3.24 -13.36
CA ILE A 71 10.55 2.82 -14.55
C ILE A 71 10.17 3.67 -15.76
N ASP A 72 9.18 4.56 -15.60
CA ASP A 72 8.76 5.50 -16.66
C ASP A 72 8.65 6.91 -16.06
N PRO A 73 9.79 7.64 -15.98
CA PRO A 73 9.79 8.93 -15.30
C PRO A 73 8.94 10.02 -15.97
N GLY A 74 8.46 9.79 -17.17
CA GLY A 74 7.57 10.74 -17.82
C GLY A 74 6.16 10.73 -17.26
N LEU A 75 5.71 9.60 -16.71
CA LEU A 75 4.34 9.40 -16.21
C LEU A 75 4.28 9.17 -14.70
N TYR A 76 5.32 8.63 -14.12
CA TYR A 76 5.36 8.22 -12.71
C TYR A 76 6.63 8.70 -12.05
N TYR A 77 6.60 8.84 -10.75
CA TYR A 77 7.76 9.25 -9.97
C TYR A 77 8.09 8.22 -8.90
N ALA A 78 7.35 8.23 -7.79
CA ALA A 78 7.62 7.31 -6.68
C ALA A 78 6.43 7.21 -5.75
N ILE A 79 6.36 6.09 -5.02
CA ILE A 79 5.39 5.86 -3.95
C ILE A 79 6.18 5.25 -2.79
N ILE A 80 5.96 5.74 -1.57
CA ILE A 80 6.63 5.25 -0.37
C ILE A 80 5.66 4.39 0.43
N LEU A 81 6.12 3.23 0.90
CA LEU A 81 5.32 2.31 1.69
C LEU A 81 6.06 1.95 2.96
N GLY A 82 5.34 1.99 4.07
CA GLY A 82 5.91 1.65 5.36
C GLY A 82 4.91 0.92 6.24
N VAL A 83 5.40 0.36 7.33
CA VAL A 83 4.57 -0.31 8.34
C VAL A 83 4.79 0.37 9.68
N GLY A 84 3.74 0.41 10.48
CA GLY A 84 3.81 1.02 11.80
C GLY A 84 2.70 0.50 12.68
N GLN A 85 2.63 1.06 13.87
CA GLN A 85 1.61 0.74 14.87
C GLN A 85 1.21 2.01 15.58
N GLU A 86 -0.08 2.14 15.91
CA GLU A 86 -0.55 3.23 16.75
C GLU A 86 -1.30 2.67 17.96
N ALA A 87 -1.18 3.37 19.08
CA ALA A 87 -1.92 3.01 20.28
C ALA A 87 -3.33 3.55 20.16
N ILE A 88 -4.33 2.70 20.32
CA ILE A 88 -5.73 3.08 20.31
C ILE A 88 -6.43 2.54 21.55
N ASP A 89 -7.47 3.24 21.98
CA ASP A 89 -8.28 2.81 23.11
C ASP A 89 -9.34 1.83 22.63
N ALA A 90 -9.38 0.65 23.25
CA ALA A 90 -10.41 -0.34 22.98
C ALA A 90 -11.66 -0.02 23.78
N GLU A 91 -12.79 -0.60 23.38
CA GLU A 91 -14.08 -0.38 24.02
C GLU A 91 -14.07 -0.75 25.51
N ASP A 92 -13.25 -1.72 25.91
CA ASP A 92 -13.14 -2.19 27.28
C ASP A 92 -12.21 -1.29 28.15
N GLY A 93 -11.73 -0.19 27.61
CA GLY A 93 -10.85 0.74 28.31
C GLY A 93 -9.38 0.40 28.27
N THR A 94 -9.00 -0.70 27.64
CA THR A 94 -7.59 -1.05 27.46
C THR A 94 -7.00 -0.33 26.26
N THR A 95 -5.67 -0.22 26.23
CA THR A 95 -4.95 0.33 25.08
C THR A 95 -4.38 -0.83 24.28
N ILE A 96 -4.63 -0.84 22.97
CA ILE A 96 -4.09 -1.84 22.06
C ILE A 96 -3.26 -1.17 20.99
N LEU A 97 -2.31 -1.93 20.42
CA LEU A 97 -1.53 -1.46 19.30
C LEU A 97 -2.21 -1.90 18.01
N GLN A 98 -2.54 -0.93 17.16
CA GLN A 98 -3.17 -1.21 15.87
C GLN A 98 -2.12 -1.12 14.77
N PRO A 99 -1.76 -2.23 14.12
CA PRO A 99 -0.83 -2.20 13.00
C PRO A 99 -1.45 -1.51 11.78
N TYR A 100 -0.61 -0.86 10.99
CA TYR A 100 -1.08 -0.24 9.74
C TYR A 100 0.03 -0.25 8.69
N ILE A 101 -0.41 -0.13 7.44
CA ILE A 101 0.47 0.16 6.31
C ILE A 101 0.24 1.62 5.96
N GLN A 102 1.32 2.38 5.82
CA GLN A 102 1.25 3.77 5.38
C GLN A 102 1.71 3.84 3.93
N VAL A 103 0.90 4.47 3.09
CA VAL A 103 1.22 4.72 1.68
C VAL A 103 1.37 6.21 1.52
N THR A 104 2.55 6.66 1.12
CA THR A 104 2.88 8.08 1.02
C THR A 104 3.18 8.44 -0.43
N LEU A 105 2.50 9.49 -0.90
CA LEU A 105 2.82 10.16 -2.16
C LEU A 105 3.79 11.29 -1.83
N PRO A 106 5.07 11.17 -2.18
CA PRO A 106 6.04 12.21 -1.84
C PRO A 106 5.80 13.47 -2.66
N GLU A 107 6.41 14.57 -2.25
CA GLU A 107 6.43 15.78 -3.05
C GLU A 107 7.03 15.45 -4.42
N GLY A 108 6.38 15.90 -5.48
CA GLY A 108 6.77 15.55 -6.84
C GLY A 108 6.02 14.37 -7.43
N ALA A 109 5.18 13.69 -6.64
CA ALA A 109 4.34 12.60 -7.15
C ALA A 109 3.40 13.11 -8.24
N THR A 110 3.18 12.28 -9.25
CA THR A 110 2.36 12.62 -10.41
C THR A 110 0.91 12.17 -10.20
N ALA A 111 0.02 12.62 -11.08
CA ALA A 111 -1.36 12.12 -11.10
C ALA A 111 -1.39 10.60 -11.35
N GLY A 112 -0.45 10.09 -12.17
CA GLY A 112 -0.30 8.65 -12.39
C GLY A 112 0.05 7.90 -11.12
N ASP A 113 0.96 8.45 -10.31
CA ASP A 113 1.33 7.88 -9.02
C ASP A 113 0.12 7.81 -8.09
N LYS A 114 -0.68 8.86 -8.04
CA LYS A 114 -1.87 8.90 -7.20
C LYS A 114 -2.87 7.82 -7.60
N GLY A 115 -3.09 7.66 -8.92
CA GLY A 115 -3.96 6.60 -9.43
C GLY A 115 -3.46 5.21 -9.04
N LYS A 116 -2.16 4.96 -9.22
CA LYS A 116 -1.55 3.68 -8.85
C LYS A 116 -1.58 3.44 -7.35
N ALA A 117 -1.30 4.48 -6.55
CA ALA A 117 -1.37 4.36 -5.09
C ALA A 117 -2.77 3.98 -4.63
N ASN A 118 -3.80 4.58 -5.22
CA ASN A 118 -5.19 4.20 -4.91
C ASN A 118 -5.47 2.74 -5.26
N GLU A 119 -4.98 2.25 -6.41
CA GLU A 119 -5.14 0.84 -6.79
C GLU A 119 -4.44 -0.09 -5.80
N PHE A 120 -3.21 0.25 -5.41
CA PHE A 120 -2.44 -0.56 -4.46
C PHE A 120 -3.09 -0.58 -3.08
N CYS A 121 -3.58 0.58 -2.62
CA CYS A 121 -4.31 0.67 -1.35
C CYS A 121 -5.53 -0.25 -1.33
N LYS A 122 -6.33 -0.21 -2.39
CA LYS A 122 -7.52 -1.05 -2.49
C LYS A 122 -7.17 -2.52 -2.56
N PHE A 123 -6.13 -2.86 -3.33
CA PHE A 123 -5.65 -4.23 -3.43
C PHE A 123 -5.23 -4.79 -2.07
N LEU A 124 -4.40 -4.03 -1.34
CA LEU A 124 -3.92 -4.46 -0.02
C LEU A 124 -5.05 -4.54 1.00
N ALA A 125 -5.90 -3.52 1.06
CA ALA A 125 -7.01 -3.50 2.01
C ALA A 125 -7.97 -4.66 1.77
N LYS A 126 -8.23 -4.98 0.52
CA LYS A 126 -9.10 -6.10 0.15
C LYS A 126 -8.47 -7.44 0.53
N LYS A 127 -7.19 -7.64 0.22
CA LYS A 127 -6.47 -8.87 0.55
C LYS A 127 -6.38 -9.09 2.05
N LEU A 128 -6.17 -8.04 2.81
CA LEU A 128 -6.01 -8.10 4.27
C LEU A 128 -7.35 -7.99 5.01
N GLN A 129 -8.43 -7.67 4.32
CA GLN A 129 -9.74 -7.38 4.90
C GLN A 129 -9.59 -6.31 5.98
N ALA A 130 -9.01 -5.19 5.59
CA ALA A 130 -8.62 -4.10 6.47
C ALA A 130 -9.49 -2.86 6.24
N GLU A 131 -9.28 -1.85 7.10
CA GLU A 131 -9.92 -0.55 6.99
C GLU A 131 -8.99 0.39 6.23
N LEU A 132 -9.48 0.96 5.13
CA LEU A 132 -8.68 1.81 4.25
C LEU A 132 -9.04 3.28 4.45
N HIS A 133 -8.04 4.08 4.83
CA HIS A 133 -8.16 5.53 4.93
C HIS A 133 -7.44 6.16 3.74
N LEU A 134 -8.21 6.65 2.78
CA LEU A 134 -7.68 7.20 1.53
C LEU A 134 -7.08 8.60 1.71
N PHE A 135 -6.33 9.05 0.70
CA PHE A 135 -5.65 10.35 0.71
C PHE A 135 -6.61 11.53 0.89
N ASN A 136 -7.86 11.39 0.43
CA ASN A 136 -8.88 12.43 0.53
C ASN A 136 -9.68 12.38 1.84
N GLY A 137 -9.28 11.51 2.78
CA GLY A 137 -9.97 11.34 4.05
C GLY A 137 -11.13 10.36 4.03
N ARG A 138 -11.48 9.83 2.85
CA ARG A 138 -12.55 8.84 2.74
C ARG A 138 -12.11 7.52 3.36
N ILE A 139 -13.02 6.86 4.09
CA ILE A 139 -12.76 5.58 4.71
C ILE A 139 -13.57 4.50 4.01
N MET A 140 -12.90 3.40 3.65
CA MET A 140 -13.54 2.23 3.04
C MET A 140 -13.29 1.02 3.93
N TYR A 141 -14.34 0.26 4.17
CA TYR A 141 -14.28 -0.89 5.07
C TYR A 141 -14.30 -2.18 4.26
N TYR A 142 -13.16 -2.87 4.23
CA TYR A 142 -13.03 -4.20 3.60
C TYR A 142 -13.06 -5.31 4.65
N ASN A 143 -13.05 -4.94 5.93
CA ASN A 143 -13.13 -5.89 7.02
C ASN A 143 -14.55 -6.45 7.13
N PRO A 144 -14.69 -7.74 7.53
CA PRO A 144 -16.01 -8.35 7.68
C PRO A 144 -16.84 -7.63 8.74
N ARG A 145 -18.09 -7.46 8.45
CA ARG A 145 -19.05 -6.92 9.42
C ARG A 145 -19.64 -8.06 10.22
N LYS A 146 -19.82 -7.84 11.49
CA LYS A 146 -20.55 -8.78 12.34
C LYS A 146 -22.05 -8.60 12.17
#